data_0d51ac65ec2a60ee1d762c157bb32cc6
#
_entry.id   0d51ac65ec2a60ee1d762c157bb32cc6
#
_cell.length_a   1.000
_cell.length_b   1.000
_cell.length_c   1.000
_cell.angle_alpha   90.00
_cell.angle_beta   90.00
_cell.angle_gamma   90.00
#
_symmetry.space_group_name_H-M   'P 1'
#
loop_
_entity.id
_entity.type
_entity.pdbx_description
1 polymer ?
#
loop_
_entity_poly.entity_id
_entity_poly.type
_entity_poly.pdbx_seq_one_letter_code
_entity_poly.pdbx_strand_id
1 'polypeptide(L)'
;YIPIYLIKNNIAKKVIASDINKEPLNKAKINAALDGVSDKIDLRLGGGLYPLKNKEAQAVIIAGMGGNLIRDILENDLDKVRNLDYLILQPAQNPEVLREYLYKNDYEILDEDLCIDENKYYELFKVRYKKGDYISLESIFYEISPFMLNKKLPLLKSYIESKIDKNKKVIEFITDDTEHAIQR
;
A
#
# COMPACT_ATOMS: atom_id res chain seq x y z
N TYR A 1 8.04 4.96 -12.58
CA TYR A 1 9.04 5.79 -11.86
C TYR A 1 9.74 5.01 -10.75
N ILE A 2 9.02 4.26 -9.87
CA ILE A 2 9.62 3.51 -8.75
C ILE A 2 10.76 2.58 -9.18
N PRO A 3 10.63 1.73 -10.23
CA PRO A 3 11.72 0.86 -10.68
C PRO A 3 13.00 1.61 -11.03
N ILE A 4 12.87 2.71 -11.74
CA ILE A 4 14.00 3.56 -12.15
C ILE A 4 14.67 4.18 -10.93
N TYR A 5 13.88 4.70 -9.98
CA TYR A 5 14.37 5.27 -8.73
C TYR A 5 15.19 4.25 -7.93
N LEU A 6 14.69 3.03 -7.77
CA LEU A 6 15.38 1.97 -7.05
C LEU A 6 16.74 1.61 -7.67
N ILE A 7 16.81 1.55 -8.98
CA ILE A 7 18.06 1.25 -9.70
C ILE A 7 19.05 2.43 -9.62
N LYS A 8 18.59 3.65 -9.89
CA LYS A 8 19.47 4.85 -9.90
C LYS A 8 20.06 5.16 -8.53
N ASN A 9 19.34 4.87 -7.47
CA ASN A 9 19.80 5.06 -6.09
C ASN A 9 20.51 3.83 -5.49
N ASN A 10 20.80 2.81 -6.30
CA ASN A 10 21.46 1.57 -5.87
C ASN A 10 20.74 0.82 -4.73
N ILE A 11 19.41 1.02 -4.59
CA ILE A 11 18.57 0.31 -3.62
C ILE A 11 18.32 -1.12 -4.10
N ALA A 12 18.17 -1.32 -5.42
CA ALA A 12 18.04 -2.63 -6.03
C ALA A 12 19.03 -2.79 -7.17
N LYS A 13 19.53 -4.02 -7.37
CA LYS A 13 20.40 -4.38 -8.50
C LYS A 13 19.60 -4.66 -9.77
N LYS A 14 18.43 -5.27 -9.61
CA LYS A 14 17.45 -5.57 -10.66
C LYS A 14 16.05 -5.37 -10.11
N VAL A 15 15.11 -5.00 -10.96
CA VAL A 15 13.70 -4.83 -10.61
C VAL A 15 12.81 -5.54 -11.62
N ILE A 16 11.81 -6.26 -11.14
CA ILE A 16 10.70 -6.75 -11.94
C ILE A 16 9.56 -5.75 -11.74
N ALA A 17 9.03 -5.22 -12.83
CA ALA A 17 7.86 -4.35 -12.79
C ALA A 17 6.72 -4.94 -13.60
N SER A 18 5.54 -5.03 -12.99
CA SER A 18 4.35 -5.61 -13.62
C SER A 18 3.19 -4.64 -13.64
N ASP A 19 2.37 -4.75 -14.66
CA ASP A 19 1.09 -4.07 -14.78
C ASP A 19 0.13 -4.96 -15.59
N ILE A 20 -1.15 -4.88 -15.29
CA ILE A 20 -2.20 -5.61 -16.03
C ILE A 20 -2.42 -5.02 -17.44
N ASN A 21 -2.05 -3.76 -17.64
CA ASN A 21 -2.22 -3.04 -18.87
C ASN A 21 -0.88 -2.87 -19.63
N LYS A 22 -0.95 -2.98 -20.96
CA LYS A 22 0.23 -2.82 -21.83
C LYS A 22 0.72 -1.36 -21.89
N GLU A 23 -0.18 -0.39 -21.80
CA GLU A 23 0.18 1.02 -21.94
C GLU A 23 1.12 1.53 -20.82
N PRO A 24 0.85 1.29 -19.52
CA PRO A 24 1.79 1.61 -18.46
C PRO A 24 3.15 0.93 -18.61
N LEU A 25 3.17 -0.34 -19.06
CA LEU A 25 4.43 -1.06 -19.33
C LEU A 25 5.23 -0.42 -20.46
N ASN A 26 4.56 0.01 -21.54
CA ASN A 26 5.23 0.72 -22.64
C ASN A 26 5.81 2.06 -22.16
N LYS A 27 5.07 2.83 -21.36
CA LYS A 27 5.58 4.06 -20.73
C LYS A 27 6.80 3.77 -19.84
N ALA A 28 6.72 2.69 -19.03
CA ALA A 28 7.83 2.27 -18.18
C ALA A 28 9.07 1.89 -19.00
N LYS A 29 8.88 1.19 -20.14
CA LYS A 29 9.96 0.82 -21.08
C LYS A 29 10.66 2.04 -21.65
N ILE A 30 9.88 3.01 -22.13
CA ILE A 30 10.43 4.25 -22.70
C ILE A 30 11.21 5.02 -21.63
N ASN A 31 10.64 5.19 -20.43
CA ASN A 31 11.30 5.90 -19.35
C ASN A 31 12.58 5.20 -18.88
N ALA A 32 12.57 3.86 -18.80
CA ALA A 32 13.78 3.09 -18.46
C ALA A 32 14.90 3.25 -19.50
N ALA A 33 14.54 3.34 -20.79
CA ALA A 33 15.49 3.60 -21.86
C ALA A 33 16.08 5.01 -21.79
N LEU A 34 15.25 6.02 -21.56
CA LEU A 34 15.70 7.42 -21.40
C LEU A 34 16.64 7.59 -20.21
N ASP A 35 16.41 6.85 -19.14
CA ASP A 35 17.25 6.86 -17.92
C ASP A 35 18.45 5.88 -17.99
N GLY A 36 18.62 5.12 -19.08
CA GLY A 36 19.76 4.21 -19.30
C GLY A 36 19.79 3.00 -18.37
N VAL A 37 18.61 2.52 -17.90
CA VAL A 37 18.50 1.41 -16.93
C VAL A 37 17.68 0.23 -17.43
N SER A 38 17.39 0.15 -18.73
CA SER A 38 16.54 -0.89 -19.32
C SER A 38 17.03 -2.31 -19.08
N ASP A 39 18.33 -2.51 -19.01
CA ASP A 39 18.97 -3.81 -18.78
C ASP A 39 18.77 -4.35 -17.36
N LYS A 40 18.34 -3.49 -16.44
CA LYS A 40 18.11 -3.81 -15.02
C LYS A 40 16.63 -3.92 -14.64
N ILE A 41 15.71 -3.61 -15.57
CA ILE A 41 14.27 -3.62 -15.32
C ILE A 41 13.60 -4.64 -16.24
N ASP A 42 13.03 -5.69 -15.65
CA ASP A 42 12.22 -6.71 -16.34
C ASP A 42 10.74 -6.30 -16.28
N LEU A 43 10.14 -6.04 -17.43
CA LEU A 43 8.75 -5.61 -17.57
C LEU A 43 7.86 -6.79 -17.91
N ARG A 44 6.85 -7.05 -17.09
CA ARG A 44 5.95 -8.20 -17.25
C ARG A 44 4.48 -7.78 -17.27
N LEU A 45 3.73 -8.33 -18.22
CA LEU A 45 2.28 -8.15 -18.29
C LEU A 45 1.60 -9.13 -17.33
N GLY A 46 0.76 -8.62 -16.42
CA GLY A 46 -0.04 -9.42 -15.49
C GLY A 46 -0.40 -8.67 -14.23
N GLY A 47 -1.47 -9.12 -13.55
CA GLY A 47 -1.97 -8.51 -12.32
C GLY A 47 -1.32 -9.07 -11.07
N GLY A 48 -1.30 -8.26 -10.01
CA GLY A 48 -0.80 -8.67 -8.69
C GLY A 48 0.61 -9.22 -8.74
N LEU A 49 0.83 -10.32 -8.04
CA LEU A 49 2.10 -11.04 -8.04
C LEU A 49 2.13 -12.23 -9.03
N TYR A 50 1.08 -12.40 -9.84
CA TYR A 50 0.99 -13.50 -10.81
C TYR A 50 2.24 -13.61 -11.71
N PRO A 51 2.80 -12.50 -12.26
CA PRO A 51 3.98 -12.59 -13.12
C PRO A 51 5.29 -12.93 -12.39
N LEU A 52 5.30 -12.93 -11.06
CA LEU A 52 6.48 -13.24 -10.25
C LEU A 52 6.56 -14.74 -10.01
N LYS A 53 7.74 -15.33 -10.18
CA LYS A 53 8.02 -16.71 -9.79
C LYS A 53 8.31 -16.80 -8.29
N ASN A 54 8.10 -17.97 -7.71
CA ASN A 54 8.44 -18.20 -6.30
C ASN A 54 9.94 -17.96 -6.06
N LYS A 55 10.25 -17.22 -4.99
CA LYS A 55 11.63 -16.88 -4.57
C LYS A 55 12.43 -16.06 -5.60
N GLU A 56 11.76 -15.40 -6.54
CA GLU A 56 12.42 -14.60 -7.57
C GLU A 56 12.77 -13.19 -7.08
N ALA A 57 12.03 -12.68 -6.10
CA ALA A 57 12.28 -11.39 -5.48
C ALA A 57 12.46 -11.52 -3.97
N GLN A 58 13.24 -10.62 -3.39
CA GLN A 58 13.42 -10.47 -1.94
C GLN A 58 12.34 -9.61 -1.34
N ALA A 59 11.93 -8.56 -2.04
CA ALA A 59 10.93 -7.62 -1.57
C ALA A 59 9.96 -7.23 -2.69
N VAL A 60 8.76 -6.78 -2.32
CA VAL A 60 7.74 -6.32 -3.25
C VAL A 60 7.23 -4.95 -2.81
N ILE A 61 6.99 -4.08 -3.79
CA ILE A 61 6.31 -2.80 -3.60
C ILE A 61 4.98 -2.85 -4.34
N ILE A 62 3.87 -2.62 -3.65
CA ILE A 62 2.54 -2.46 -4.24
C ILE A 62 2.04 -1.06 -3.88
N ALA A 63 1.94 -0.18 -4.87
CA ALA A 63 1.58 1.21 -4.65
C ALA A 63 0.51 1.69 -5.64
N GLY A 64 -0.32 2.64 -5.20
CA GLY A 64 -1.33 3.28 -6.04
C GLY A 64 -2.59 2.44 -6.26
N MET A 65 -2.77 1.34 -5.55
CA MET A 65 -3.96 0.48 -5.61
C MET A 65 -4.85 0.71 -4.38
N GLY A 66 -6.15 0.36 -4.45
CA GLY A 66 -7.03 0.39 -3.27
C GLY A 66 -6.65 -0.68 -2.24
N GLY A 67 -6.86 -0.40 -0.94
CA GLY A 67 -6.54 -1.33 0.15
C GLY A 67 -7.20 -2.69 0.00
N ASN A 68 -8.45 -2.75 -0.48
CA ASN A 68 -9.13 -4.01 -0.79
C ASN A 68 -8.40 -4.83 -1.85
N LEU A 69 -7.96 -4.17 -2.94
CA LEU A 69 -7.25 -4.87 -4.02
C LEU A 69 -5.88 -5.37 -3.55
N ILE A 70 -5.17 -4.57 -2.74
CA ILE A 70 -3.90 -5.01 -2.15
C ILE A 70 -4.13 -6.25 -1.27
N ARG A 71 -5.14 -6.24 -0.41
CA ARG A 71 -5.54 -7.40 0.40
C ARG A 71 -5.76 -8.63 -0.48
N ASP A 72 -6.57 -8.50 -1.52
CA ASP A 72 -6.92 -9.61 -2.41
C ASP A 72 -5.67 -10.17 -3.13
N ILE A 73 -4.71 -9.32 -3.50
CA ILE A 73 -3.42 -9.74 -4.06
C ILE A 73 -2.61 -10.54 -3.03
N LEU A 74 -2.55 -10.07 -1.78
CA LEU A 74 -1.79 -10.76 -0.73
C LEU A 74 -2.40 -12.13 -0.40
N GLU A 75 -3.72 -12.24 -0.39
CA GLU A 75 -4.44 -13.51 -0.18
C GLU A 75 -4.21 -14.49 -1.33
N ASN A 76 -4.40 -14.05 -2.57
CA ASN A 76 -4.31 -14.90 -3.75
C ASN A 76 -2.88 -15.41 -4.01
N ASP A 77 -1.87 -14.63 -3.66
CA ASP A 77 -0.46 -14.94 -3.90
C ASP A 77 0.32 -15.26 -2.61
N LEU A 78 -0.35 -15.74 -1.56
CA LEU A 78 0.23 -15.96 -0.24
C LEU A 78 1.48 -16.85 -0.26
N ASP A 79 1.55 -17.83 -1.15
CA ASP A 79 2.72 -18.70 -1.29
C ASP A 79 3.97 -17.95 -1.76
N LYS A 80 3.80 -16.87 -2.52
CA LYS A 80 4.90 -15.96 -2.90
C LYS A 80 5.23 -15.00 -1.77
N VAL A 81 4.18 -14.41 -1.15
CA VAL A 81 4.31 -13.47 -0.03
C VAL A 81 5.11 -14.06 1.13
N ARG A 82 4.88 -15.31 1.47
CA ARG A 82 5.60 -16.04 2.55
C ARG A 82 7.12 -16.15 2.35
N ASN A 83 7.58 -15.98 1.11
CA ASN A 83 9.00 -16.10 0.76
C ASN A 83 9.70 -14.72 0.63
N LEU A 84 8.99 -13.62 0.87
CA LEU A 84 9.54 -12.28 0.82
C LEU A 84 10.13 -11.88 2.18
N ASP A 85 11.23 -11.15 2.15
CA ASP A 85 11.81 -10.55 3.36
C ASP A 85 10.88 -9.45 3.92
N TYR A 86 10.26 -8.66 3.03
CA TYR A 86 9.26 -7.65 3.38
C TYR A 86 8.47 -7.18 2.15
N LEU A 87 7.35 -6.50 2.44
CA LEU A 87 6.57 -5.77 1.44
C LEU A 87 6.49 -4.29 1.85
N ILE A 88 6.44 -3.42 0.84
CA ILE A 88 6.06 -2.01 0.99
C ILE A 88 4.72 -1.83 0.29
N LEU A 89 3.71 -1.40 1.05
CA LEU A 89 2.34 -1.26 0.56
C LEU A 89 1.93 0.20 0.69
N GLN A 90 1.41 0.78 -0.39
CA GLN A 90 0.87 2.14 -0.38
C GLN A 90 -0.55 2.09 -0.97
N PRO A 91 -1.58 1.97 -0.13
CA PRO A 91 -2.96 2.03 -0.57
C PRO A 91 -3.34 3.47 -0.96
N ALA A 92 -3.92 3.64 -2.15
CA ALA A 92 -4.44 4.93 -2.60
C ALA A 92 -5.80 5.28 -1.96
N GLN A 93 -6.52 4.26 -1.48
CA GLN A 93 -7.84 4.34 -0.83
C GLN A 93 -7.96 3.20 0.20
N ASN A 94 -8.81 3.38 1.20
CA ASN A 94 -9.15 2.40 2.24
C ASN A 94 -7.93 1.78 2.94
N PRO A 95 -6.98 2.60 3.46
CA PRO A 95 -5.83 2.08 4.19
C PRO A 95 -6.23 1.33 5.46
N GLU A 96 -7.34 1.71 6.10
CA GLU A 96 -7.91 1.08 7.28
C GLU A 96 -8.28 -0.39 7.03
N VAL A 97 -8.85 -0.70 5.87
CA VAL A 97 -9.20 -2.08 5.49
C VAL A 97 -7.94 -2.94 5.32
N LEU A 98 -6.92 -2.38 4.68
CA LEU A 98 -5.64 -3.07 4.55
C LEU A 98 -4.97 -3.28 5.90
N ARG A 99 -4.97 -2.27 6.78
CA ARG A 99 -4.41 -2.38 8.13
C ARG A 99 -5.11 -3.46 8.93
N GLU A 100 -6.44 -3.46 8.94
CA GLU A 100 -7.23 -4.49 9.64
C GLU A 100 -6.84 -5.90 9.14
N TYR A 101 -6.74 -6.08 7.84
CA TYR A 101 -6.31 -7.33 7.24
C TYR A 101 -4.91 -7.75 7.71
N LEU A 102 -3.94 -6.84 7.67
CA LEU A 102 -2.57 -7.13 8.07
C LEU A 102 -2.48 -7.56 9.54
N TYR A 103 -3.16 -6.85 10.45
CA TYR A 103 -3.19 -7.19 11.88
C TYR A 103 -3.89 -8.54 12.17
N LYS A 104 -4.86 -8.93 11.33
CA LYS A 104 -5.65 -10.16 11.52
C LYS A 104 -5.12 -11.39 10.75
N ASN A 105 -4.05 -11.29 9.96
CA ASN A 105 -3.64 -12.34 9.02
C ASN A 105 -2.13 -12.61 8.95
N ASP A 106 -1.52 -12.88 10.09
CA ASP A 106 -0.12 -13.31 10.15
C ASP A 106 0.90 -12.33 9.53
N TYR A 107 0.66 -11.01 9.63
CA TYR A 107 1.63 -10.00 9.20
C TYR A 107 2.19 -9.23 10.38
N GLU A 108 3.51 -9.09 10.43
CA GLU A 108 4.20 -8.18 11.33
C GLU A 108 4.34 -6.82 10.64
N ILE A 109 3.87 -5.76 11.29
CA ILE A 109 4.11 -4.38 10.86
C ILE A 109 5.52 -3.99 11.29
N LEU A 110 6.40 -3.84 10.33
CA LEU A 110 7.80 -3.45 10.56
C LEU A 110 7.96 -1.94 10.67
N ASP A 111 7.18 -1.20 9.88
CA ASP A 111 7.16 0.27 9.87
C ASP A 111 5.88 0.80 9.24
N GLU A 112 5.46 1.99 9.64
CA GLU A 112 4.44 2.77 8.98
C GLU A 112 4.89 4.21 8.85
N ASP A 113 4.48 4.87 7.77
CA ASP A 113 4.80 6.26 7.50
C ASP A 113 3.66 7.00 6.81
N LEU A 114 3.72 8.32 6.83
CA LEU A 114 2.78 9.23 6.18
C LEU A 114 3.53 10.14 5.21
N CYS A 115 2.99 10.31 4.03
CA CYS A 115 3.41 11.38 3.14
C CYS A 115 2.20 12.19 2.66
N ILE A 116 2.46 13.39 2.16
CA ILE A 116 1.47 14.28 1.58
C ILE A 116 1.91 14.65 0.18
N ASP A 117 0.98 14.57 -0.78
CA ASP A 117 1.16 15.01 -2.14
C ASP A 117 -0.13 15.67 -2.62
N GLU A 118 -0.05 16.84 -3.24
CA GLU A 118 -1.21 17.64 -3.71
C GLU A 118 -2.34 17.73 -2.65
N ASN A 119 -2.00 18.01 -1.39
CA ASN A 119 -2.91 18.08 -0.24
C ASN A 119 -3.64 16.76 0.09
N LYS A 120 -3.22 15.64 -0.46
CA LYS A 120 -3.74 14.31 -0.12
C LYS A 120 -2.71 13.54 0.70
N TYR A 121 -3.16 12.98 1.81
CA TYR A 121 -2.34 12.11 2.65
C TYR A 121 -2.34 10.69 2.11
N TYR A 122 -1.17 10.06 2.20
CA TYR A 122 -0.97 8.67 1.86
C TYR A 122 -0.26 7.95 2.99
N GLU A 123 -0.76 6.79 3.31
CA GLU A 123 -0.18 5.89 4.30
C GLU A 123 0.73 4.87 3.61
N LEU A 124 1.85 4.56 4.24
CA LEU A 124 2.80 3.56 3.79
C LEU A 124 2.98 2.52 4.87
N PHE A 125 3.01 1.27 4.46
CA PHE A 125 3.22 0.12 5.35
C PHE A 125 4.45 -0.63 4.89
N LYS A 126 5.35 -0.93 5.80
CA LYS A 126 6.39 -1.93 5.61
C LYS A 126 6.04 -3.13 6.48
N VAL A 127 5.82 -4.27 5.84
CA VAL A 127 5.32 -5.47 6.52
C VAL A 127 6.07 -6.71 6.07
N ARG A 128 6.01 -7.76 6.89
CA ARG A 128 6.43 -9.11 6.47
C ARG A 128 5.41 -10.14 6.92
N TYR A 129 5.30 -11.24 6.19
CA TYR A 129 4.53 -12.39 6.66
C TYR A 129 5.24 -13.06 7.83
N LYS A 130 4.51 -13.31 8.92
CA LYS A 130 5.02 -13.94 10.13
C LYS A 130 3.92 -14.75 10.80
N LYS A 131 3.92 -16.05 10.54
CA LYS A 131 2.90 -16.97 11.05
C LYS A 131 2.72 -16.85 12.56
N GLY A 132 1.48 -16.72 13.00
CA GLY A 132 1.10 -16.60 14.40
C GLY A 132 1.11 -15.15 14.93
N ASP A 133 1.37 -14.18 14.11
CA ASP A 133 1.31 -12.75 14.47
C ASP A 133 -0.11 -12.24 14.19
N TYR A 134 -1.03 -12.52 15.12
CA TYR A 134 -2.41 -12.09 15.04
C TYR A 134 -2.75 -11.15 16.18
N ILE A 135 -3.22 -9.96 15.85
CA ILE A 135 -3.65 -8.95 16.82
C ILE A 135 -4.99 -8.36 16.40
N SER A 136 -5.99 -8.42 17.29
CA SER A 136 -7.23 -7.68 17.11
C SER A 136 -7.15 -6.35 17.86
N LEU A 137 -7.37 -5.25 17.16
CA LEU A 137 -7.41 -3.91 17.70
C LEU A 137 -8.86 -3.41 17.78
N GLU A 138 -9.09 -2.38 18.58
CA GLU A 138 -10.32 -1.59 18.48
C GLU A 138 -10.39 -0.90 17.11
N SER A 139 -11.60 -0.73 16.58
CA SER A 139 -11.82 -0.23 15.20
C SER A 139 -11.12 1.09 14.91
N ILE A 140 -11.05 1.99 15.89
CA ILE A 140 -10.38 3.28 15.75
C ILE A 140 -8.88 3.14 15.41
N PHE A 141 -8.24 2.07 15.86
CA PHE A 141 -6.83 1.83 15.61
C PHE A 141 -6.54 1.23 14.22
N TYR A 142 -7.56 0.82 13.50
CA TYR A 142 -7.42 0.56 12.07
C TYR A 142 -7.47 1.85 11.25
N GLU A 143 -8.19 2.88 11.76
CA GLU A 143 -8.23 4.22 11.16
C GLU A 143 -6.95 5.03 11.45
N ILE A 144 -6.47 4.99 12.68
CA ILE A 144 -5.27 5.70 13.15
C ILE A 144 -4.35 4.70 13.82
N SER A 145 -3.26 4.36 13.15
CA SER A 145 -2.35 3.32 13.60
C SER A 145 -1.71 3.60 14.97
N PRO A 146 -1.72 2.63 15.89
CA PRO A 146 -0.92 2.72 17.12
C PRO A 146 0.57 2.89 16.83
N PHE A 147 1.06 2.31 15.73
CA PHE A 147 2.45 2.44 15.32
C PHE A 147 2.81 3.89 14.99
N MET A 148 1.97 4.57 14.21
CA MET A 148 2.16 6.00 13.88
C MET A 148 2.07 6.90 15.12
N LEU A 149 1.16 6.59 16.06
CA LEU A 149 1.02 7.31 17.34
C LEU A 149 2.30 7.19 18.19
N ASN A 150 2.83 5.97 18.32
CA ASN A 150 4.05 5.72 19.09
C ASN A 150 5.28 6.37 18.44
N LYS A 151 5.37 6.34 17.10
CA LYS A 151 6.46 6.95 16.32
C LYS A 151 6.41 8.48 16.31
N LYS A 152 5.26 9.09 16.66
CA LYS A 152 5.03 10.54 16.66
C LYS A 152 5.37 11.20 15.32
N LEU A 153 4.84 10.65 14.23
CA LEU A 153 5.10 11.14 12.88
C LEU A 153 4.78 12.64 12.75
N PRO A 154 5.60 13.45 12.10
CA PRO A 154 5.40 14.90 11.97
C PRO A 154 4.06 15.29 11.36
N LEU A 155 3.58 14.51 10.38
CA LEU A 155 2.30 14.75 9.70
C LEU A 155 1.08 14.21 10.44
N LEU A 156 1.26 13.46 11.53
CA LEU A 156 0.17 12.72 12.16
C LEU A 156 -0.96 13.61 12.67
N LYS A 157 -0.62 14.75 13.28
CA LYS A 157 -1.62 15.68 13.79
C LYS A 157 -2.51 16.21 12.67
N SER A 158 -1.92 16.77 11.63
CA SER A 158 -2.65 17.33 10.47
C SER A 158 -3.43 16.26 9.70
N TYR A 159 -2.90 15.03 9.67
CA TYR A 159 -3.61 13.88 9.10
C TYR A 159 -4.88 13.54 9.89
N ILE A 160 -4.80 13.46 11.21
CA ILE A 160 -5.96 13.21 12.09
C ILE A 160 -7.01 14.32 11.94
N GLU A 161 -6.58 15.59 11.97
CA GLU A 161 -7.46 16.75 11.74
C GLU A 161 -8.18 16.65 10.40
N SER A 162 -7.47 16.28 9.32
CA SER A 162 -8.07 16.06 7.99
C SER A 162 -9.12 14.95 7.98
N LYS A 163 -8.88 13.82 8.69
CA LYS A 163 -9.87 12.75 8.82
C LYS A 163 -11.10 13.20 9.61
N ILE A 164 -10.91 13.95 10.69
CA ILE A 164 -12.02 14.51 11.49
C ILE A 164 -12.87 15.43 10.64
N ASP A 165 -12.26 16.36 9.90
CA ASP A 165 -12.99 17.30 9.05
C ASP A 165 -13.75 16.60 7.92
N LYS A 166 -13.17 15.56 7.34
CA LYS A 166 -13.86 14.72 6.35
C LYS A 166 -15.10 14.05 6.96
N ASN A 167 -14.95 13.46 8.14
CA ASN A 167 -16.06 12.76 8.82
C ASN A 167 -17.16 13.73 9.25
N LYS A 168 -16.83 14.93 9.75
CA LYS A 168 -17.79 15.98 10.05
C LYS A 168 -18.65 16.35 8.84
N LYS A 169 -18.01 16.59 7.69
CA LYS A 169 -18.73 16.89 6.44
C LYS A 169 -19.67 15.76 6.01
N VAL A 170 -19.26 14.49 6.19
CA VAL A 170 -20.14 13.35 5.91
C VAL A 170 -21.34 13.31 6.85
N ILE A 171 -21.13 13.58 8.14
CA ILE A 171 -22.21 13.62 9.14
C ILE A 171 -23.19 14.77 8.83
N GLU A 172 -22.68 15.97 8.54
CA GLU A 172 -23.50 17.12 8.13
C GLU A 172 -24.35 16.79 6.91
N PHE A 173 -23.76 16.17 5.89
CA PHE A 173 -24.50 15.75 4.69
C PHE A 173 -25.60 14.71 4.99
N ILE A 174 -25.34 13.75 5.89
CA ILE A 174 -26.32 12.72 6.28
C ILE A 174 -27.46 13.34 7.11
N THR A 175 -27.19 14.33 7.96
CA THR A 175 -28.21 14.98 8.80
C THR A 175 -29.09 15.92 7.99
N ASP A 176 -28.61 16.50 6.92
CA ASP A 176 -29.39 17.37 6.02
C ASP A 176 -30.34 16.59 5.09
N ASP A 177 -30.09 15.30 4.86
CA ASP A 177 -30.84 14.47 3.92
C ASP A 177 -31.60 13.35 4.64
N THR A 178 -32.72 13.75 5.32
CA THR A 178 -33.99 12.98 5.47
C THR A 178 -33.99 11.54 6.02
N GLU A 179 -35.17 11.09 6.42
CA GLU A 179 -35.72 9.80 6.85
C GLU A 179 -34.97 8.50 6.43
N HIS A 180 -34.18 8.49 5.37
CA HIS A 180 -33.34 7.37 4.98
C HIS A 180 -32.05 7.21 5.81
N ALA A 181 -31.62 8.24 6.53
CA ALA A 181 -30.44 8.18 7.38
C ALA A 181 -30.70 7.44 8.72
N ILE A 182 -31.98 7.26 9.08
CA ILE A 182 -32.39 6.62 10.35
C ILE A 182 -32.44 5.09 10.24
N GLN A 183 -32.38 4.53 9.03
CA GLN A 183 -32.48 3.08 8.78
C GLN A 183 -31.16 2.36 8.50
N ARG A 184 -30.02 2.98 8.74
CA ARG A 184 -28.72 2.34 8.58
C ARG A 184 -27.94 2.31 9.91
#